data_84d1ff2476a51ea3e081456247b57832
#
_entry.id   84d1ff2476a51ea3e081456247b57832
#
_cell.length_a   1.000
_cell.length_b   1.000
_cell.length_c   1.000
_cell.angle_alpha   90.00
_cell.angle_beta   90.00
_cell.angle_gamma   90.00
#
_symmetry.space_group_name_H-M   'P 1'
#
loop_
_entity.id
_entity.type
_entity.pdbx_description
1 polymer ?
#
loop_
_entity_poly.entity_id
_entity_poly.type
_entity_poly.pdbx_seq_one_letter_code
_entity_poly.pdbx_strand_id
1 'polypeptide(L)'
;MRILVVGAGRVGAKVILQLRKNPKLNVVTVDPRENPPALEQGVIDHVDHFSELTLGGLADIIGKEKPDLILVTTSSEDIARTGVPGLDLLVEALRGELEATSSVPIIAVSRVIP
;
A
#
# COMPACT_ATOMS: atom_id res chain seq x y z
N MET A 1 1.40 -15.47 4.97
CA MET A 1 0.44 -14.39 4.72
C MET A 1 1.12 -13.30 3.89
N ARG A 2 0.51 -12.89 2.81
CA ARG A 2 1.04 -11.83 1.95
C ARG A 2 0.29 -10.53 2.20
N ILE A 3 1.05 -9.47 2.49
CA ILE A 3 0.49 -8.15 2.79
C ILE A 3 1.00 -7.16 1.76
N LEU A 4 0.07 -6.50 1.07
CA LEU A 4 0.40 -5.42 0.14
C LEU A 4 0.33 -4.10 0.88
N VAL A 5 1.46 -3.38 0.92
CA VAL A 5 1.53 -2.03 1.50
C VAL A 5 1.55 -1.02 0.36
N VAL A 6 0.49 -0.26 0.24
CA VAL A 6 0.34 0.79 -0.77
C VAL A 6 0.86 2.09 -0.18
N GLY A 7 2.02 2.51 -0.66
CA GLY A 7 2.73 3.67 -0.16
C GLY A 7 3.91 3.28 0.74
N ALA A 8 5.11 3.70 0.36
CA ALA A 8 6.35 3.47 1.11
C ALA A 8 6.90 4.80 1.67
N GLY A 9 6.00 5.72 2.02
CA GLY A 9 6.31 6.97 2.67
C GLY A 9 6.64 6.80 4.14
N ARG A 10 6.51 7.86 4.94
CA ARG A 10 6.82 7.82 6.37
C ARG A 10 5.94 6.83 7.15
N VAL A 11 4.64 6.86 6.89
CA VAL A 11 3.70 5.93 7.54
C VAL A 11 3.94 4.52 7.04
N GLY A 12 4.09 4.34 5.71
CA GLY A 12 4.41 3.05 5.12
C GLY A 12 5.68 2.43 5.69
N ALA A 13 6.74 3.23 5.87
CA ALA A 13 7.98 2.78 6.48
C ALA A 13 7.76 2.23 7.89
N LYS A 14 6.98 2.92 8.71
CA LYS A 14 6.67 2.46 10.08
C LYS A 14 5.84 1.17 10.07
N VAL A 15 4.87 1.08 9.18
CA VAL A 15 4.05 -0.13 9.01
C VAL A 15 4.93 -1.31 8.61
N ILE A 16 5.76 -1.14 7.61
CA ILE A 16 6.66 -2.20 7.12
C ILE A 16 7.61 -2.66 8.23
N LEU A 17 8.16 -1.72 8.98
CA LEU A 17 9.07 -2.04 10.08
C LEU A 17 8.38 -2.92 11.14
N GLN A 18 7.13 -2.64 11.46
CA GLN A 18 6.36 -3.45 12.39
C GLN A 18 6.05 -4.84 11.80
N LEU A 19 5.66 -4.90 10.54
CA LEU A 19 5.33 -6.17 9.87
C LEU A 19 6.55 -7.09 9.77
N ARG A 20 7.73 -6.53 9.55
CA ARG A 20 8.97 -7.30 9.41
C ARG A 20 9.41 -8.00 10.68
N LYS A 21 8.83 -7.66 11.83
CA LYS A 21 9.07 -8.36 13.09
C LYS A 21 8.54 -9.78 13.07
N ASN A 22 7.60 -10.08 12.18
CA ASN A 22 7.06 -11.42 12.00
C ASN A 22 7.58 -12.00 10.67
N PRO A 23 8.53 -12.95 10.70
CA PRO A 23 9.13 -13.50 9.50
C PRO A 23 8.17 -14.35 8.66
N LYS A 24 7.00 -14.67 9.16
CA LYS A 24 5.97 -15.40 8.42
C LYS A 24 5.18 -14.50 7.47
N LEU A 25 5.31 -13.18 7.62
CA LEU A 25 4.63 -12.22 6.77
C LEU A 25 5.49 -11.91 5.54
N ASN A 26 4.90 -12.02 4.36
CA ASN A 26 5.52 -11.61 3.11
C ASN A 26 4.97 -10.22 2.74
N VAL A 27 5.81 -9.20 2.81
CA VAL A 27 5.42 -7.81 2.58
C VAL A 27 5.79 -7.41 1.16
N VAL A 28 4.81 -6.93 0.41
CA VAL A 28 4.98 -6.41 -0.95
C VAL A 28 4.67 -4.92 -0.94
N THR A 29 5.54 -4.10 -1.53
CA THR A 29 5.43 -2.65 -1.49
C THR A 29 5.11 -2.05 -2.87
N VAL A 30 4.30 -1.01 -2.86
CA VAL A 30 3.96 -0.22 -4.06
C VAL A 30 4.17 1.25 -3.74
N ASP A 31 4.92 1.96 -4.59
CA ASP A 31 5.09 3.40 -4.48
C ASP A 31 5.43 3.98 -5.86
N PRO A 32 4.98 5.20 -6.19
CA PRO A 32 5.30 5.82 -7.48
C PRO A 32 6.71 6.42 -7.53
N ARG A 33 7.38 6.56 -6.39
CA ARG A 33 8.71 7.19 -6.31
C ARG A 33 9.82 6.16 -6.39
N GLU A 34 10.95 6.56 -6.99
CA GLU A 34 12.15 5.72 -7.04
C GLU A 34 12.79 5.58 -5.65
N ASN A 35 12.81 6.68 -4.89
CA ASN A 35 13.42 6.72 -3.57
C ASN A 35 12.43 7.19 -2.51
N PRO A 36 11.41 6.37 -2.16
CA PRO A 36 10.50 6.75 -1.10
C PRO A 36 11.19 6.71 0.27
N PRO A 37 10.65 7.38 1.30
CA PRO A 37 11.23 7.40 2.63
C PRO A 37 11.61 6.03 3.20
N ALA A 38 10.81 4.99 2.96
CA ALA A 38 11.12 3.64 3.44
C ALA A 38 12.43 3.10 2.85
N LEU A 39 12.71 3.42 1.58
CA LEU A 39 13.95 3.02 0.93
C LEU A 39 15.13 3.86 1.44
N GLU A 40 14.96 5.17 1.54
CA GLU A 40 16.01 6.06 2.06
C GLU A 40 16.41 5.72 3.49
N GLN A 41 15.47 5.30 4.30
CA GLN A 41 15.70 4.90 5.70
C GLN A 41 16.25 3.48 5.85
N GLY A 42 16.38 2.74 4.76
CA GLY A 42 16.86 1.37 4.79
C GLY A 42 15.87 0.36 5.35
N VAL A 43 14.59 0.73 5.47
CA VAL A 43 13.54 -0.19 5.92
C VAL A 43 13.27 -1.25 4.86
N ILE A 44 13.36 -0.86 3.59
CA ILE A 44 13.26 -1.78 2.45
C ILE A 44 14.50 -1.64 1.57
N ASP A 45 14.85 -2.70 0.85
CA ASP A 45 15.97 -2.72 -0.10
C ASP A 45 15.55 -2.23 -1.48
N HIS A 46 14.28 -2.39 -1.80
CA HIS A 46 13.70 -2.01 -3.09
C HIS A 46 12.20 -1.85 -2.96
N VAL A 47 11.60 -1.14 -3.91
CA VAL A 47 10.15 -1.06 -4.07
C VAL A 47 9.75 -2.18 -5.04
N ASP A 48 8.82 -3.04 -4.65
CA ASP A 48 8.42 -4.18 -5.47
C ASP A 48 7.69 -3.75 -6.75
N HIS A 49 6.85 -2.73 -6.63
CA HIS A 49 6.11 -2.19 -7.78
C HIS A 49 6.22 -0.68 -7.82
N PHE A 50 6.85 -0.16 -8.88
CA PHE A 50 6.81 1.26 -9.21
C PHE A 50 5.54 1.51 -10.01
N SER A 51 4.56 2.12 -9.41
CA SER A 51 3.29 2.38 -10.07
C SER A 51 2.67 3.67 -9.58
N GLU A 52 2.10 4.42 -10.50
CA GLU A 52 1.20 5.50 -10.13
C GLU A 52 0.04 4.90 -9.34
N LEU A 53 -0.37 5.58 -8.28
CA LEU A 53 -1.41 5.09 -7.39
C LEU A 53 -2.80 5.36 -7.96
N THR A 54 -3.05 4.83 -9.17
CA THR A 54 -4.37 4.88 -9.80
C THR A 54 -5.16 3.64 -9.42
N LEU A 55 -6.49 3.73 -9.49
CA LEU A 55 -7.36 2.60 -9.19
C LEU A 55 -7.06 1.41 -10.10
N GLY A 56 -6.91 1.65 -11.42
CA GLY A 56 -6.62 0.59 -12.37
C GLY A 56 -5.27 -0.05 -12.14
N GLY A 57 -4.22 0.75 -11.89
CA GLY A 57 -2.89 0.25 -11.60
C GLY A 57 -2.84 -0.58 -10.33
N LEU A 58 -3.49 -0.12 -9.27
CA LEU A 58 -3.56 -0.85 -8.01
C LEU A 58 -4.35 -2.15 -8.16
N ALA A 59 -5.47 -2.13 -8.87
CA ALA A 59 -6.26 -3.33 -9.13
C ALA A 59 -5.45 -4.40 -9.88
N ASP A 60 -4.64 -3.99 -10.87
CA ASP A 60 -3.76 -4.91 -11.60
C ASP A 60 -2.71 -5.54 -10.68
N ILE A 61 -2.08 -4.74 -9.81
CA ILE A 61 -1.09 -5.24 -8.87
C ILE A 61 -1.72 -6.21 -7.86
N ILE A 62 -2.88 -5.87 -7.34
CA ILE A 62 -3.63 -6.73 -6.42
C ILE A 62 -3.98 -8.06 -7.09
N GLY A 63 -4.40 -8.02 -8.35
CA GLY A 63 -4.68 -9.22 -9.13
C GLY A 63 -3.46 -10.11 -9.34
N LYS A 64 -2.29 -9.54 -9.52
CA LYS A 64 -1.03 -10.28 -9.70
C LYS A 64 -0.50 -10.84 -8.37
N GLU A 65 -0.49 -10.02 -7.34
CA GLU A 65 0.12 -10.38 -6.04
C GLU A 65 -0.78 -11.26 -5.19
N LYS A 66 -2.08 -11.18 -5.36
CA LYS A 66 -3.08 -11.92 -4.58
C LYS A 66 -2.84 -11.81 -3.08
N PRO A 67 -2.79 -10.59 -2.53
CA PRO A 67 -2.51 -10.39 -1.12
C PRO A 67 -3.66 -10.89 -0.24
N ASP A 68 -3.32 -11.23 0.99
CA ASP A 68 -4.31 -11.59 2.01
C ASP A 68 -4.84 -10.36 2.76
N LEU A 69 -4.07 -9.27 2.73
CA LEU A 69 -4.40 -8.02 3.38
C LEU A 69 -3.78 -6.87 2.58
N ILE A 70 -4.50 -5.76 2.46
CA ILE A 70 -4.01 -4.55 1.80
C ILE A 70 -4.03 -3.41 2.82
N LEU A 71 -2.87 -2.79 3.03
CA LEU A 71 -2.74 -1.62 3.89
C LEU A 71 -2.44 -0.40 3.02
N VAL A 72 -3.32 0.59 3.06
CA VAL A 72 -3.16 1.83 2.29
C VAL A 72 -2.58 2.90 3.21
N THR A 73 -1.33 3.29 2.95
CA THR A 73 -0.57 4.21 3.79
C THR A 73 -0.12 5.45 3.02
N THR A 74 -0.76 5.74 1.90
CA THR A 74 -0.39 6.85 1.03
C THR A 74 -0.51 8.20 1.73
N SER A 75 0.36 9.14 1.34
CA SER A 75 0.27 10.53 1.81
C SER A 75 -0.91 11.25 1.16
N SER A 76 -1.31 12.39 1.73
CA SER A 76 -2.36 13.23 1.15
C SER A 76 -2.02 13.67 -0.27
N GLU A 77 -0.74 13.96 -0.55
CA GLU A 77 -0.26 14.35 -1.87
C GLU A 77 -0.43 13.20 -2.88
N ASP A 78 -0.06 11.99 -2.49
CA ASP A 78 -0.18 10.82 -3.36
C ASP A 78 -1.65 10.45 -3.60
N ILE A 79 -2.51 10.64 -2.60
CA ILE A 79 -3.95 10.44 -2.75
C ILE A 79 -4.53 11.41 -3.77
N ALA A 80 -4.10 12.66 -3.75
CA ALA A 80 -4.56 13.67 -4.72
C ALA A 80 -4.28 13.24 -6.17
N ARG A 81 -3.19 12.54 -6.41
CA ARG A 81 -2.83 12.00 -7.74
C ARG A 81 -3.79 10.92 -8.24
N THR A 82 -4.50 10.26 -7.34
CA THR A 82 -5.47 9.22 -7.73
C THR A 82 -6.77 9.80 -8.27
N GLY A 83 -7.00 11.09 -8.09
CA GLY A 83 -8.26 11.75 -8.41
C GLY A 83 -9.35 11.53 -7.36
N VAL A 84 -9.00 10.93 -6.24
CA VAL A 84 -9.93 10.64 -5.13
C VAL A 84 -9.61 11.59 -3.96
N PRO A 85 -10.60 12.30 -3.40
CA PRO A 85 -10.36 13.36 -2.44
C PRO A 85 -10.13 12.89 -0.98
N GLY A 86 -9.44 11.80 -0.76
CA GLY A 86 -9.09 11.37 0.58
C GLY A 86 -8.82 9.88 0.70
N LEU A 87 -8.17 9.50 1.79
CA LEU A 87 -7.76 8.12 2.05
C LEU A 87 -8.95 7.17 2.19
N ASP A 88 -9.98 7.59 2.92
CA ASP A 88 -11.18 6.76 3.12
C ASP A 88 -11.91 6.51 1.80
N LEU A 89 -12.00 7.53 0.95
CA LEU A 89 -12.63 7.41 -0.36
C LEU A 89 -11.80 6.54 -1.30
N LEU A 90 -10.48 6.59 -1.20
CA LEU A 90 -9.60 5.69 -1.96
C LEU A 90 -9.84 4.24 -1.56
N VAL A 91 -9.94 3.96 -0.28
CA VAL A 91 -10.23 2.60 0.22
C VAL A 91 -11.59 2.12 -0.27
N GLU A 92 -12.62 2.97 -0.21
CA GLU A 92 -13.96 2.63 -0.70
C GLU A 92 -13.97 2.36 -2.22
N ALA A 93 -13.24 3.19 -2.98
CA ALA A 93 -13.14 3.01 -4.42
C ALA A 93 -12.42 1.71 -4.78
N LEU A 94 -11.36 1.35 -4.06
CA LEU A 94 -10.65 0.09 -4.25
C LEU A 94 -11.53 -1.11 -3.89
N ARG A 95 -12.30 -1.02 -2.82
CA ARG A 95 -13.27 -2.07 -2.46
C ARG A 95 -14.29 -2.28 -3.56
N GLY A 96 -14.80 -1.19 -4.14
CA GLY A 96 -15.74 -1.25 -5.25
C GLY A 96 -15.18 -1.97 -6.46
N GLU A 97 -13.93 -1.67 -6.84
CA GLU A 97 -13.24 -2.32 -7.95
C GLU A 97 -12.99 -3.81 -7.72
N LEU A 98 -12.76 -4.20 -6.46
CA LEU A 98 -12.41 -5.57 -6.11
C LEU A 98 -13.60 -6.42 -5.68
N GLU A 99 -14.77 -5.82 -5.46
CA GLU A 99 -15.95 -6.49 -4.91
C GLU A 99 -16.36 -7.74 -5.70
N ALA A 100 -16.22 -7.69 -7.02
CA ALA A 100 -16.58 -8.81 -7.88
C ALA A 100 -15.51 -9.91 -7.92
N THR A 101 -14.28 -9.65 -7.47
CA THR A 101 -13.13 -10.56 -7.67
C THR A 101 -12.43 -10.96 -6.39
N SER A 102 -12.63 -10.24 -5.28
CA SER A 102 -11.88 -10.51 -4.06
C SER A 102 -12.60 -10.01 -2.81
N SER A 103 -12.48 -10.78 -1.74
CA SER A 103 -12.92 -10.39 -0.40
C SER A 103 -11.75 -9.94 0.48
N VAL A 104 -10.63 -9.53 -0.11
CA VAL A 104 -9.44 -9.13 0.62
C VAL A 104 -9.72 -7.87 1.46
N PRO A 105 -9.41 -7.87 2.76
CA PRO A 105 -9.54 -6.68 3.59
C PRO A 105 -8.61 -5.57 3.12
N ILE A 106 -9.14 -4.35 3.05
CA ILE A 106 -8.40 -3.13 2.73
C ILE A 106 -8.53 -2.18 3.91
N ILE A 107 -7.41 -1.81 4.50
CA ILE A 107 -7.39 -0.98 5.69
C ILE A 107 -6.56 0.28 5.42
N ALA A 108 -7.12 1.43 5.73
CA ALA A 108 -6.40 2.69 5.69
C ALA A 108 -5.60 2.87 6.98
N VAL A 109 -4.32 3.21 6.84
CA VAL A 109 -3.45 3.51 7.97
C VAL A 109 -2.90 4.91 7.81
N SER A 110 -3.33 5.83 8.66
CA SER A 110 -2.90 7.23 8.62
C SER A 110 -1.72 7.52 9.54
N ARG A 111 -1.51 6.69 10.55
CA ARG A 111 -0.37 6.80 11.47
C ARG A 111 -0.16 5.49 12.21
N VAL A 112 1.07 5.30 12.67
CA VAL A 112 1.42 4.16 13.53
C VAL A 112 1.79 4.71 14.91
N ILE A 113 1.14 4.16 15.93
CA ILE A 113 1.45 4.48 17.33
C ILE A 113 2.42 3.42 17.83
N PRO A 114 3.61 3.81 18.27
CA PRO A 114 4.61 2.85 18.74
C PRO A 114 4.18 2.15 20.03
#